data_43acad0b0ed424598b6e78e378233558
#
_entry.id   43acad0b0ed424598b6e78e378233558
#
_cell.length_a   1.000
_cell.length_b   1.000
_cell.length_c   1.000
_cell.angle_alpha   90.00
_cell.angle_beta   90.00
_cell.angle_gamma   90.00
#
_symmetry.space_group_name_H-M   'P 1'
#
loop_
_entity.id
_entity.type
_entity.pdbx_description
1 polymer ?
#
loop_
_entity_poly.entity_id
_entity_poly.type
_entity_poly.pdbx_seq_one_letter_code
_entity_poly.pdbx_strand_id
1 'polypeptide(L)'
;MFATPDEAEHAFYEALEQADTDRLMQIWADDEEIACIHPGGLRIVGHTAVHESWQQVLANGPLRIRPLRPVVVQSMMCAVHVLVEQVSASTREGTQFVNCYATNVYHKGPTGWRMVMHHASPAPAEAGVLDLHDVPDRLH
;
A
#
# COMPACT_ATOMS: atom_id res chain seq x y z
N MET A 1 -10.34 15.18 -0.77
CA MET A 1 -10.85 14.68 0.53
C MET A 1 -11.46 13.30 0.35
N PHE A 2 -11.12 12.36 1.22
CA PHE A 2 -11.64 11.00 1.11
C PHE A 2 -12.64 10.72 2.22
N ALA A 3 -13.86 10.35 1.83
CA ALA A 3 -14.96 10.08 2.76
C ALA A 3 -14.82 8.72 3.46
N THR A 4 -14.05 7.80 2.88
CA THR A 4 -13.81 6.45 3.43
C THR A 4 -12.36 6.05 3.28
N PRO A 5 -11.87 5.11 4.12
CA PRO A 5 -10.54 4.55 3.93
C PRO A 5 -10.38 3.84 2.59
N ASP A 6 -11.44 3.21 2.08
CA ASP A 6 -11.40 2.52 0.80
C ASP A 6 -11.15 3.47 -0.35
N GLU A 7 -11.74 4.65 -0.31
CA GLU A 7 -11.48 5.69 -1.32
C GLU A 7 -10.02 6.15 -1.28
N ALA A 8 -9.48 6.34 -0.08
CA ALA A 8 -8.08 6.71 0.08
C ALA A 8 -7.15 5.62 -0.45
N GLU A 9 -7.45 4.36 -0.17
CA GLU A 9 -6.65 3.23 -0.65
C GLU A 9 -6.70 3.10 -2.17
N HIS A 10 -7.89 3.22 -2.75
CA HIS A 10 -8.04 3.20 -4.21
C HIS A 10 -7.20 4.30 -4.87
N ALA A 11 -7.27 5.50 -4.32
CA ALA A 11 -6.50 6.63 -4.83
C ALA A 11 -4.98 6.41 -4.67
N PHE A 12 -4.56 5.75 -3.59
CA PHE A 12 -3.17 5.42 -3.34
C PHE A 12 -2.60 4.52 -4.44
N TYR A 13 -3.25 3.39 -4.72
CA TYR A 13 -2.78 2.47 -5.74
C TYR A 13 -2.90 3.06 -7.15
N GLU A 14 -3.91 3.88 -7.40
CA GLU A 14 -4.04 4.58 -8.68
C GLU A 14 -2.89 5.58 -8.89
N ALA A 15 -2.51 6.34 -7.86
CA ALA A 15 -1.40 7.26 -7.95
C ALA A 15 -0.07 6.55 -8.22
N LEU A 16 0.13 5.36 -7.65
CA LEU A 16 1.30 4.54 -7.93
C LEU A 16 1.32 4.08 -9.39
N GLU A 17 0.19 3.64 -9.91
CA GLU A 17 0.09 3.21 -11.30
C GLU A 17 0.34 4.34 -12.28
N GLN A 18 -0.01 5.56 -11.91
CA GLN A 18 0.20 6.76 -12.73
C GLN A 18 1.57 7.41 -12.50
N ALA A 19 2.36 6.89 -11.56
CA ALA A 19 3.63 7.49 -11.11
C ALA A 19 3.46 8.96 -10.73
N ASP A 20 2.32 9.29 -10.11
CA ASP A 20 1.95 10.64 -9.74
C ASP A 20 2.29 10.88 -8.27
N THR A 21 3.51 11.32 -8.01
CA THR A 21 4.00 11.54 -6.66
C THR A 21 3.24 12.66 -5.95
N ASP A 22 2.89 13.72 -6.66
CA ASP A 22 2.15 14.83 -6.06
C ASP A 22 0.77 14.38 -5.58
N ARG A 23 0.08 13.60 -6.41
CA ARG A 23 -1.22 13.03 -6.04
C ARG A 23 -1.07 12.08 -4.85
N LEU A 24 -0.02 11.26 -4.88
CA LEU A 24 0.25 10.32 -3.80
C LEU A 24 0.40 11.03 -2.46
N MET A 25 1.15 12.13 -2.44
CA MET A 25 1.38 12.86 -1.18
C MET A 25 0.17 13.63 -0.69
N GLN A 26 -0.86 13.79 -1.50
CA GLN A 26 -2.15 14.30 -1.04
C GLN A 26 -2.97 13.25 -0.29
N ILE A 27 -2.67 11.98 -0.51
CA ILE A 27 -3.34 10.87 0.17
C ILE A 27 -2.72 10.63 1.55
N TRP A 28 -1.41 10.82 1.68
CA TRP A 28 -0.72 10.76 2.95
C TRP A 28 -1.12 11.94 3.85
N ALA A 29 -1.18 11.68 5.15
CA ALA A 29 -1.37 12.76 6.11
C ALA A 29 -0.16 13.69 6.10
N ASP A 30 -0.41 14.99 6.24
CA ASP A 30 0.66 15.98 6.37
C ASP A 30 1.10 16.04 7.83
N ASP A 31 1.93 15.10 8.23
CA ASP A 31 2.29 14.87 9.61
C ASP A 31 3.74 14.38 9.68
N GLU A 32 4.41 14.73 10.77
CA GLU A 32 5.78 14.27 11.04
C GLU A 32 5.83 12.83 11.56
N GLU A 33 4.70 12.27 11.95
CA GLU A 33 4.63 10.93 12.53
C GLU A 33 4.25 9.84 11.54
N ILE A 34 4.02 10.18 10.28
CA ILE A 34 3.72 9.15 9.28
C ILE A 34 4.96 8.28 9.03
N ALA A 35 4.71 7.01 8.72
CA ALA A 35 5.79 6.05 8.52
C ALA A 35 5.57 5.24 7.26
N CYS A 36 6.66 4.93 6.57
CA CYS A 36 6.64 4.11 5.37
C CYS A 36 7.82 3.14 5.38
N ILE A 37 7.54 1.88 5.09
CA ILE A 37 8.56 0.84 4.95
C ILE A 37 8.32 0.14 3.61
N HIS A 38 9.24 0.34 2.66
CA HIS A 38 9.21 -0.37 1.40
C HIS A 38 9.76 -1.79 1.56
N PRO A 39 9.39 -2.73 0.69
CA PRO A 39 9.87 -4.11 0.81
C PRO A 39 11.39 -4.18 0.91
N GLY A 40 11.88 -4.79 2.00
CA GLY A 40 13.31 -4.91 2.27
C GLY A 40 14.00 -3.62 2.69
N GLY A 41 13.26 -2.54 2.85
CA GLY A 41 13.83 -1.23 3.14
C GLY A 41 13.85 -0.87 4.62
N LEU A 42 14.44 0.28 4.88
CA LEU A 42 14.47 0.87 6.21
C LEU A 42 13.16 1.58 6.52
N ARG A 43 12.88 1.77 7.79
CA ARG A 43 11.75 2.57 8.22
C ARG A 43 12.01 4.06 7.94
N ILE A 44 11.08 4.69 7.25
CA ILE A 44 11.14 6.10 6.86
C ILE A 44 10.03 6.83 7.61
N VAL A 45 10.36 7.92 8.27
CA VAL A 45 9.43 8.66 9.12
C VAL A 45 9.38 10.12 8.72
N GLY A 46 8.18 10.68 8.69
CA GLY A 46 7.92 12.09 8.41
C GLY A 46 7.59 12.37 6.95
N HIS A 47 6.81 13.42 6.73
CA HIS A 47 6.27 13.74 5.40
C HIS A 47 7.35 13.97 4.35
N THR A 48 8.38 14.74 4.68
CA THR A 48 9.46 15.05 3.74
C THR A 48 10.23 13.79 3.30
N ALA A 49 10.62 12.96 4.27
CA ALA A 49 11.36 11.73 3.97
C ALA A 49 10.51 10.71 3.20
N VAL A 50 9.24 10.58 3.56
CA VAL A 50 8.31 9.71 2.85
C VAL A 50 8.12 10.18 1.41
N HIS A 51 7.97 11.49 1.21
CA HIS A 51 7.86 12.08 -0.12
C HIS A 51 9.10 11.77 -0.98
N GLU A 52 10.27 12.00 -0.43
CA GLU A 52 11.53 11.71 -1.14
C GLU A 52 11.67 10.24 -1.51
N SER A 53 11.27 9.34 -0.61
CA SER A 53 11.34 7.90 -0.88
C SER A 53 10.43 7.50 -2.03
N TRP A 54 9.22 8.03 -2.08
CA TRP A 54 8.29 7.74 -3.18
C TRP A 54 8.75 8.35 -4.50
N GLN A 55 9.37 9.53 -4.45
CA GLN A 55 9.98 10.11 -5.66
C GLN A 55 11.03 9.18 -6.25
N GLN A 56 11.85 8.57 -5.41
CA GLN A 56 12.88 7.63 -5.87
C GLN A 56 12.25 6.35 -6.45
N VAL A 57 11.24 5.80 -5.77
CA VAL A 57 10.54 4.60 -6.25
C VAL A 57 9.89 4.86 -7.60
N LEU A 58 9.17 5.96 -7.74
CA LEU A 58 8.41 6.27 -8.95
C LEU A 58 9.27 6.89 -10.06
N ALA A 59 10.53 7.26 -9.78
CA ALA A 59 11.45 7.71 -10.79
C ALA A 59 11.76 6.61 -11.81
N ASN A 60 11.58 5.34 -11.44
CA ASN A 60 11.77 4.20 -12.34
C ASN A 60 10.51 3.90 -13.17
N GLY A 61 9.46 4.67 -13.03
CA GLY A 61 8.22 4.52 -13.78
C GLY A 61 7.05 4.06 -12.92
N PRO A 62 5.90 3.81 -13.56
CA PRO A 62 4.69 3.36 -12.85
C PRO A 62 4.90 2.08 -12.08
N LEU A 63 4.25 2.01 -10.92
CA LEU A 63 4.24 0.84 -10.08
C LEU A 63 2.83 0.25 -10.12
N ARG A 64 2.68 -0.84 -10.85
CA ARG A 64 1.38 -1.48 -11.08
C ARG A 64 1.14 -2.52 -10.02
N ILE A 65 0.27 -2.17 -9.08
CA ILE A 65 -0.07 -3.03 -7.95
C ILE A 65 -1.57 -3.30 -7.98
N ARG A 66 -1.91 -4.57 -7.89
CA ARG A 66 -3.28 -5.01 -7.70
C ARG A 66 -3.47 -5.40 -6.24
N PRO A 67 -4.26 -4.65 -5.46
CA PRO A 67 -4.54 -5.03 -4.08
C PRO A 67 -5.51 -6.20 -4.03
N LEU A 68 -5.20 -7.22 -3.25
CA LEU A 68 -5.98 -8.44 -3.15
C LEU A 68 -6.27 -8.78 -1.69
N ARG A 69 -7.43 -9.35 -1.45
CA ARG A 69 -7.80 -10.01 -0.18
C ARG A 69 -7.60 -9.14 1.05
N PRO A 70 -8.18 -7.94 1.09
CA PRO A 70 -8.02 -7.08 2.24
C PRO A 70 -8.71 -7.68 3.48
N VAL A 71 -8.01 -7.60 4.60
CA VAL A 71 -8.59 -7.81 5.92
C VAL A 71 -8.62 -6.44 6.58
N VAL A 72 -9.80 -6.02 7.01
CA VAL A 72 -10.02 -4.66 7.50
C VAL A 72 -10.42 -4.68 8.96
N VAL A 73 -9.70 -3.91 9.77
CA VAL A 73 -10.06 -3.62 11.14
C VAL A 73 -10.29 -2.12 11.22
N GLN A 74 -11.50 -1.71 11.55
CA GLN A 74 -11.85 -0.29 11.50
C GLN A 74 -12.59 0.14 12.76
N SER A 75 -12.18 1.29 13.27
CA SER A 75 -12.90 2.06 14.29
C SER A 75 -13.40 3.36 13.68
N MET A 76 -13.95 4.25 14.50
CA MET A 76 -14.49 5.52 14.01
C MET A 76 -13.41 6.41 13.37
N MET A 77 -12.19 6.38 13.89
CA MET A 77 -11.13 7.31 13.49
C MET A 77 -9.90 6.62 12.91
N CYS A 78 -9.87 5.30 12.87
CA CYS A 78 -8.71 4.55 12.40
C CYS A 78 -9.15 3.32 11.63
N ALA A 79 -8.48 3.04 10.53
CA ALA A 79 -8.68 1.84 9.75
C ALA A 79 -7.34 1.19 9.45
N VAL A 80 -7.28 -0.12 9.63
CA VAL A 80 -6.09 -0.92 9.30
C VAL A 80 -6.50 -1.92 8.23
N HIS A 81 -5.84 -1.84 7.08
CA HIS A 81 -6.04 -2.75 5.96
C HIS A 81 -4.80 -3.62 5.82
N VAL A 82 -4.97 -4.92 5.93
CA VAL A 82 -3.90 -5.88 5.67
C VAL A 82 -4.27 -6.62 4.40
N LEU A 83 -3.40 -6.58 3.40
CA LEU A 83 -3.73 -7.09 2.08
C LEU A 83 -2.50 -7.67 1.38
N VAL A 84 -2.75 -8.30 0.25
CA VAL A 84 -1.69 -8.73 -0.66
C VAL A 84 -1.57 -7.69 -1.77
N GLU A 85 -0.35 -7.24 -2.01
CA GLU A 85 -0.03 -6.43 -3.18
C GLU A 85 0.56 -7.33 -4.25
N GLN A 86 -0.16 -7.50 -5.35
CA GLN A 86 0.37 -8.21 -6.50
C GLN A 86 0.98 -7.20 -7.46
N VAL A 87 2.30 -7.20 -7.53
CA VAL A 87 3.06 -6.24 -8.33
C VAL A 87 3.38 -6.85 -9.68
N SER A 88 2.99 -6.16 -10.76
CA SER A 88 3.27 -6.57 -12.13
C SER A 88 4.58 -5.98 -12.60
N ALA A 89 5.40 -6.81 -13.22
CA ALA A 89 6.65 -6.37 -13.85
C ALA A 89 6.72 -6.92 -15.27
N SER A 90 7.06 -6.06 -16.23
CA SER A 90 7.30 -6.48 -17.61
C SER A 90 8.74 -6.96 -17.74
N THR A 91 8.91 -8.17 -18.24
CA THR A 91 10.23 -8.77 -18.47
C THR A 91 10.34 -9.26 -19.91
N ARG A 92 11.54 -9.72 -20.30
CA ARG A 92 11.74 -10.31 -21.62
C ARG A 92 10.89 -11.55 -21.83
N GLU A 93 10.51 -12.21 -20.76
CA GLU A 93 9.73 -13.45 -20.80
C GLU A 93 8.22 -13.20 -20.64
N GLY A 94 7.80 -11.93 -20.68
CA GLY A 94 6.42 -11.53 -20.50
C GLY A 94 6.19 -10.86 -19.15
N THR A 95 4.93 -10.78 -18.75
CA THR A 95 4.55 -10.19 -17.47
C THR A 95 4.78 -11.19 -16.33
N GLN A 96 5.49 -10.77 -15.30
CA GLN A 96 5.68 -11.55 -14.10
C GLN A 96 5.08 -10.81 -12.91
N PHE A 97 4.72 -11.57 -11.88
CA PHE A 97 4.08 -11.05 -10.68
C PHE A 97 4.95 -11.35 -9.47
N VAL A 98 5.08 -10.33 -8.61
CA VAL A 98 5.73 -10.46 -7.31
C VAL A 98 4.71 -10.06 -6.27
N ASN A 99 4.60 -10.83 -5.20
CA ASN A 99 3.65 -10.56 -4.14
C ASN A 99 4.32 -9.98 -2.91
N CYS A 100 3.63 -9.04 -2.29
CA CYS A 100 3.99 -8.48 -1.00
C CYS A 100 2.79 -8.57 -0.08
N TYR A 101 3.04 -8.70 1.22
CA TYR A 101 2.03 -8.35 2.20
C TYR A 101 2.16 -6.86 2.49
N ALA A 102 1.03 -6.19 2.64
CA ALA A 102 1.03 -4.78 2.99
C ALA A 102 0.06 -4.50 4.13
N THR A 103 0.47 -3.61 5.00
CA THR A 103 -0.37 -3.04 6.03
C THR A 103 -0.48 -1.55 5.77
N ASN A 104 -1.69 -1.09 5.51
CA ASN A 104 -2.01 0.31 5.29
C ASN A 104 -2.87 0.80 6.43
N VAL A 105 -2.45 1.87 7.08
CA VAL A 105 -3.21 2.47 8.19
C VAL A 105 -3.68 3.85 7.78
N TYR A 106 -4.95 4.12 8.03
CA TYR A 106 -5.60 5.39 7.71
C TYR A 106 -6.20 5.98 8.97
N HIS A 107 -6.09 7.31 9.10
CA HIS A 107 -6.75 8.05 10.17
C HIS A 107 -7.75 9.03 9.56
N LYS A 108 -8.87 9.19 10.25
CA LYS A 108 -9.85 10.22 9.90
C LYS A 108 -9.51 11.51 10.62
N GLY A 109 -9.27 12.55 9.86
CA GLY A 109 -8.99 13.89 10.36
C GLY A 109 -10.00 14.92 9.83
N PRO A 110 -9.73 16.21 10.05
CA PRO A 110 -10.63 17.29 9.61
C PRO A 110 -10.86 17.31 8.11
N THR A 111 -9.90 16.80 7.32
CA THR A 111 -9.99 16.78 5.86
C THR A 111 -10.30 15.38 5.31
N GLY A 112 -10.89 14.53 6.14
CA GLY A 112 -11.24 13.17 5.73
C GLY A 112 -10.18 12.13 6.08
N TRP A 113 -10.26 10.99 5.44
CA TRP A 113 -9.34 9.88 5.68
C TRP A 113 -8.03 10.07 4.94
N ARG A 114 -6.91 9.82 5.62
CA ARG A 114 -5.58 9.90 5.05
C ARG A 114 -4.71 8.76 5.54
N MET A 115 -3.77 8.36 4.71
CA MET A 115 -2.81 7.31 5.05
C MET A 115 -1.79 7.85 6.06
N VAL A 116 -1.55 7.09 7.13
CA VAL A 116 -0.56 7.44 8.14
C VAL A 116 0.57 6.42 8.22
N MET A 117 0.37 5.22 7.70
CA MET A 117 1.41 4.20 7.65
C MET A 117 1.21 3.29 6.45
N HIS A 118 2.31 2.92 5.82
CA HIS A 118 2.39 1.89 4.80
C HIS A 118 3.60 1.03 5.08
N HIS A 119 3.39 -0.27 5.20
CA HIS A 119 4.48 -1.22 5.40
C HIS A 119 4.25 -2.41 4.48
N ALA A 120 5.16 -2.62 3.56
CA ALA A 120 5.10 -3.76 2.65
C ALA A 120 6.34 -4.64 2.84
N SER A 121 6.13 -5.95 2.74
CA SER A 121 7.19 -6.94 2.84
C SER A 121 7.00 -8.04 1.80
N PRO A 122 8.08 -8.68 1.33
CA PRO A 122 7.95 -9.77 0.38
C PRO A 122 7.07 -10.91 0.93
N ALA A 123 6.25 -11.47 0.05
CA ALA A 123 5.37 -12.58 0.38
C ALA A 123 5.64 -13.76 -0.55
N PRO A 124 5.32 -15.00 -0.13
CA PRO A 124 5.48 -16.15 -1.02
C PRO A 124 4.54 -16.05 -2.22
N ALA A 125 4.89 -16.73 -3.30
CA ALA A 125 4.09 -16.71 -4.53
C ALA A 125 2.66 -17.18 -4.29
N GLU A 126 2.45 -18.09 -3.36
CA GLU A 126 1.13 -18.64 -3.01
C GLU A 126 0.20 -17.57 -2.45
N ALA A 127 0.73 -16.49 -1.87
CA ALA A 127 -0.09 -15.43 -1.31
C ALA A 127 -1.01 -14.78 -2.34
N GLY A 128 -0.60 -14.77 -3.61
CA GLY A 128 -1.39 -14.19 -4.70
C GLY A 128 -2.47 -15.11 -5.28
N VAL A 129 -2.43 -16.39 -4.98
CA VAL A 129 -3.33 -17.38 -5.58
C VAL A 129 -4.18 -18.14 -4.57
N LEU A 130 -3.74 -18.24 -3.30
CA LEU A 130 -4.50 -18.96 -2.29
C LEU A 130 -5.60 -18.10 -1.70
N ASP A 131 -6.80 -18.66 -1.63
CA ASP A 131 -7.88 -18.10 -0.89
C ASP A 131 -7.86 -18.69 0.52
N LEU A 132 -8.13 -17.89 1.53
CA LEU A 132 -8.18 -18.33 2.92
C LEU A 132 -9.27 -19.38 3.15
N HIS A 133 -10.33 -19.36 2.33
CA HIS A 133 -11.37 -20.37 2.40
C HIS A 133 -10.92 -21.76 1.96
N ASP A 134 -9.87 -21.82 1.17
CA ASP A 134 -9.38 -23.08 0.61
C ASP A 134 -8.42 -23.81 1.53
N VAL A 135 -7.84 -23.12 2.51
CA VAL A 135 -6.79 -23.69 3.36
C VAL A 135 -6.93 -23.34 4.85
N PRO A 136 -8.14 -23.22 5.43
CA PRO A 136 -8.27 -22.71 6.79
C PRO A 136 -7.62 -23.62 7.84
N ASP A 137 -7.69 -24.91 7.66
CA ASP A 137 -7.21 -25.87 8.66
C ASP A 137 -5.77 -26.28 8.49
N ARG A 138 -5.16 -25.97 7.37
CA ARG A 138 -3.77 -26.35 7.08
C ARG A 138 -2.76 -25.45 7.73
N LEU A 139 -3.18 -24.27 8.10
CA LEU A 139 -2.30 -23.26 8.67
C LEU A 139 -2.18 -23.36 10.17
N HIS A 140 -2.87 -24.32 10.77
CA HIS A 140 -2.94 -24.46 12.23
C HIS A 140 -2.38 -25.78 12.74
#